data_7214dd0f527339d8bf84b9fd55384bb4
#
_entry.id   7214dd0f527339d8bf84b9fd55384bb4
#
_cell.length_a   1.000
_cell.length_b   1.000
_cell.length_c   1.000
_cell.angle_alpha   90.00
_cell.angle_beta   90.00
_cell.angle_gamma   90.00
#
_symmetry.space_group_name_H-M   'P 1'
#
loop_
_entity.id
_entity.type
_entity.pdbx_description
1 polymer ?
#
loop_
_entity_poly.entity_id
_entity_poly.type
_entity_poly.pdbx_seq_one_letter_code
_entity_poly.pdbx_strand_id
1 'polypeptide(L)'
;MTKASKIAVFPGTFDPPTLGHLDVIRRGYKLFDHLIVAIGKNPEKSELFPAALRLELIRGLVADLPTVSVEAYEGLTVELVRKRGAIAILRGLRNMTDLEYEFQLALTNRAVADVDTVFIMTNERFGFTSSSLIRQIASLGGNLDNLSTLLPPGVITHLREYRDNKVGPFREPQGNITG
;
A
#
# COMPACT_ATOMS: atom_id res chain seq x y z
N MET A 1 -5.72 27.85 23.19
CA MET A 1 -6.09 27.38 21.86
C MET A 1 -5.54 25.98 21.69
N THR A 2 -6.38 24.96 21.64
CA THR A 2 -5.96 23.57 21.34
C THR A 2 -5.48 23.53 19.88
N LYS A 3 -4.23 23.18 19.69
CA LYS A 3 -3.63 23.01 18.35
C LYS A 3 -4.42 21.92 17.62
N ALA A 4 -4.95 22.22 16.44
CA ALA A 4 -5.63 21.22 15.61
C ALA A 4 -4.68 20.03 15.32
N SER A 5 -5.18 18.81 15.50
CA SER A 5 -4.40 17.60 15.26
C SER A 5 -4.03 17.48 13.76
N LYS A 6 -2.77 17.24 13.49
CA LYS A 6 -2.26 17.03 12.13
C LYS A 6 -2.47 15.57 11.72
N ILE A 7 -3.60 15.29 11.07
CA ILE A 7 -3.93 13.97 10.56
C ILE A 7 -3.51 13.86 9.10
N ALA A 8 -2.89 12.74 8.69
CA ALA A 8 -2.64 12.43 7.29
C ALA A 8 -3.23 11.06 6.91
N VAL A 9 -3.57 10.91 5.64
CA VAL A 9 -3.99 9.63 5.06
C VAL A 9 -2.87 9.12 4.16
N PHE A 10 -2.45 7.88 4.36
CA PHE A 10 -1.54 7.15 3.48
C PHE A 10 -2.34 6.10 2.69
N PRO A 11 -2.84 6.43 1.49
CA PRO A 11 -3.64 5.53 0.69
C PRO A 11 -2.75 4.61 -0.14
N GLY A 12 -3.21 3.38 -0.33
CA GLY A 12 -2.57 2.40 -1.21
C GLY A 12 -3.37 1.12 -1.33
N THR A 13 -3.03 0.27 -2.28
CA THR A 13 -3.63 -1.07 -2.37
C THR A 13 -2.97 -2.04 -1.40
N PHE A 14 -1.67 -1.87 -1.14
CA PHE A 14 -0.86 -2.73 -0.25
C PHE A 14 -1.02 -4.22 -0.59
N ASP A 15 -0.90 -4.55 -1.86
CA ASP A 15 -1.20 -5.89 -2.39
C ASP A 15 -0.01 -6.52 -3.14
N PRO A 16 0.94 -7.13 -2.41
CA PRO A 16 1.02 -7.27 -0.95
C PRO A 16 1.67 -6.05 -0.26
N PRO A 17 1.56 -5.92 1.08
CA PRO A 17 2.38 -5.00 1.87
C PRO A 17 3.87 -5.31 1.72
N THR A 18 4.70 -4.27 1.66
CA THR A 18 6.17 -4.40 1.53
C THR A 18 6.89 -3.68 2.66
N LEU A 19 8.18 -3.97 2.84
CA LEU A 19 9.02 -3.24 3.79
C LEU A 19 9.19 -1.76 3.37
N GLY A 20 9.08 -1.45 2.07
CA GLY A 20 9.05 -0.06 1.59
C GLY A 20 7.80 0.69 2.06
N HIS A 21 6.63 0.05 2.08
CA HIS A 21 5.43 0.65 2.67
C HIS A 21 5.62 0.90 4.16
N LEU A 22 6.19 -0.05 4.89
CA LEU A 22 6.44 0.08 6.32
C LEU A 22 7.45 1.20 6.63
N ASP A 23 8.48 1.40 5.79
CA ASP A 23 9.42 2.51 5.91
C ASP A 23 8.69 3.87 5.83
N VAL A 24 7.81 4.04 4.85
CA VAL A 24 7.00 5.27 4.70
C VAL A 24 6.08 5.46 5.89
N ILE A 25 5.40 4.41 6.36
CA ILE A 25 4.49 4.48 7.52
C ILE A 25 5.26 4.91 8.77
N ARG A 26 6.39 4.27 9.09
CA ARG A 26 7.20 4.58 10.28
C ARG A 26 7.81 5.99 10.25
N ARG A 27 8.07 6.53 9.07
CA ARG A 27 8.57 7.90 8.91
C ARG A 27 7.43 8.90 8.94
N GLY A 28 6.31 8.61 8.28
CA GLY A 28 5.10 9.44 8.33
C GLY A 28 4.52 9.54 9.75
N TYR A 29 4.53 8.43 10.50
CA TYR A 29 4.15 8.40 11.91
C TYR A 29 4.84 9.49 12.78
N LYS A 30 6.08 9.84 12.44
CA LYS A 30 6.85 10.86 13.18
C LYS A 30 6.53 12.29 12.78
N LEU A 31 5.84 12.49 11.66
CA LEU A 31 5.55 13.81 11.09
C LEU A 31 4.13 14.30 11.42
N PHE A 32 3.22 13.39 11.71
CA PHE A 32 1.81 13.67 11.94
C PHE A 32 1.39 13.20 13.34
N ASP A 33 0.42 13.90 13.91
CA ASP A 33 -0.15 13.51 15.22
C ASP A 33 -0.98 12.21 15.09
N HIS A 34 -1.54 11.94 13.90
CA HIS A 34 -2.21 10.70 13.56
C HIS A 34 -2.01 10.36 12.08
N LEU A 35 -1.70 9.10 11.79
CA LEU A 35 -1.57 8.59 10.41
C LEU A 35 -2.60 7.49 10.16
N ILE A 36 -3.42 7.68 9.13
CA ILE A 36 -4.41 6.71 8.68
C ILE A 36 -3.84 5.96 7.46
N VAL A 37 -3.50 4.69 7.63
CA VAL A 37 -3.15 3.82 6.50
C VAL A 37 -4.45 3.31 5.87
N ALA A 38 -4.74 3.75 4.67
CA ALA A 38 -6.01 3.53 4.01
C ALA A 38 -5.87 2.54 2.83
N ILE A 39 -6.48 1.37 2.95
CA ILE A 39 -6.45 0.32 1.93
C ILE A 39 -7.57 0.56 0.93
N GLY A 40 -7.21 1.02 -0.26
CA GLY A 40 -8.16 1.22 -1.35
C GLY A 40 -8.50 -0.12 -2.02
N LYS A 41 -9.80 -0.34 -2.29
CA LYS A 41 -10.25 -1.37 -3.20
C LYS A 41 -10.21 -0.83 -4.62
N ASN A 42 -9.51 -1.52 -5.51
CA ASN A 42 -9.53 -1.23 -6.95
C ASN A 42 -10.32 -2.35 -7.66
N PRO A 43 -11.57 -2.12 -8.06
CA PRO A 43 -12.40 -3.14 -8.69
C PRO A 43 -11.88 -3.63 -10.05
N GLU A 44 -11.01 -2.85 -10.70
CA GLU A 44 -10.45 -3.17 -12.02
C GLU A 44 -9.22 -4.09 -11.95
N LYS A 45 -8.63 -4.27 -10.76
CA LYS A 45 -7.42 -5.10 -10.58
C LYS A 45 -7.77 -6.40 -9.87
N SER A 46 -7.31 -7.53 -10.43
CA SER A 46 -7.33 -8.80 -9.70
C SER A 46 -6.48 -8.66 -8.43
N GLU A 47 -7.09 -8.89 -7.27
CA GLU A 47 -6.39 -8.86 -5.99
C GLU A 47 -5.55 -10.12 -5.81
N LEU A 48 -4.33 -9.97 -5.28
CA LEU A 48 -3.54 -11.10 -4.79
C LEU A 48 -4.10 -11.56 -3.44
N PHE A 49 -4.24 -10.61 -2.52
CA PHE A 49 -4.80 -10.83 -1.20
C PHE A 49 -6.12 -10.08 -1.03
N PRO A 50 -7.18 -10.73 -0.48
CA PRO A 50 -8.41 -10.04 -0.12
C PRO A 50 -8.13 -8.83 0.78
N ALA A 51 -8.96 -7.79 0.68
CA ALA A 51 -8.80 -6.57 1.47
C ALA A 51 -8.73 -6.85 3.00
N ALA A 52 -9.48 -7.83 3.49
CA ALA A 52 -9.46 -8.23 4.90
C ALA A 52 -8.09 -8.74 5.35
N LEU A 53 -7.42 -9.57 4.54
CA LEU A 53 -6.07 -10.07 4.85
C LEU A 53 -5.04 -8.93 4.80
N ARG A 54 -5.16 -8.03 3.83
CA ARG A 54 -4.26 -6.85 3.75
C ARG A 54 -4.39 -5.95 4.97
N LEU A 55 -5.62 -5.74 5.46
CA LEU A 55 -5.89 -5.02 6.71
C LEU A 55 -5.22 -5.69 7.90
N GLU A 56 -5.39 -7.01 8.04
CA GLU A 56 -4.80 -7.79 9.13
C GLU A 56 -3.26 -7.68 9.10
N LEU A 57 -2.65 -7.93 7.94
CA LEU A 57 -1.20 -7.86 7.76
C LEU A 57 -0.65 -6.48 8.15
N ILE A 58 -1.27 -5.39 7.66
CA ILE A 58 -0.79 -4.05 8.00
C ILE A 58 -1.02 -3.73 9.47
N ARG A 59 -2.16 -4.09 10.06
CA ARG A 59 -2.40 -3.91 11.50
C ARG A 59 -1.33 -4.58 12.34
N GLY A 60 -0.97 -5.81 11.99
CA GLY A 60 0.13 -6.53 12.66
C GLY A 60 1.47 -5.81 12.54
N LEU A 61 1.77 -5.24 11.35
CA LEU A 61 3.03 -4.54 11.09
C LEU A 61 3.17 -3.19 11.79
N VAL A 62 2.07 -2.56 12.19
CA VAL A 62 2.03 -1.24 12.83
C VAL A 62 1.51 -1.27 14.27
N ALA A 63 1.39 -2.46 14.86
CA ALA A 63 0.82 -2.64 16.20
C ALA A 63 1.61 -1.90 17.31
N ASP A 64 2.89 -1.61 17.05
CA ASP A 64 3.77 -0.84 17.92
C ASP A 64 3.66 0.69 17.72
N LEU A 65 2.79 1.17 16.80
CA LEU A 65 2.64 2.59 16.45
C LEU A 65 1.27 3.11 16.93
N PRO A 66 1.16 3.67 18.14
CA PRO A 66 -0.13 3.96 18.80
C PRO A 66 -0.98 5.01 18.10
N THR A 67 -0.38 5.90 17.32
CA THR A 67 -1.12 6.94 16.54
C THR A 67 -1.25 6.59 15.07
N VAL A 68 -1.13 5.30 14.71
CA VAL A 68 -1.44 4.78 13.39
C VAL A 68 -2.72 3.96 13.44
N SER A 69 -3.68 4.29 12.58
CA SER A 69 -4.86 3.46 12.35
C SER A 69 -4.87 2.87 10.94
N VAL A 70 -5.54 1.74 10.77
CA VAL A 70 -5.63 1.03 9.48
C VAL A 70 -7.08 0.76 9.15
N GLU A 71 -7.52 1.25 8.00
CA GLU A 71 -8.90 1.05 7.53
C GLU A 71 -8.95 0.75 6.03
N ALA A 72 -10.03 0.11 5.59
CA ALA A 72 -10.35 -0.02 4.17
C ALA A 72 -11.28 1.11 3.75
N TYR A 73 -11.19 1.53 2.50
CA TYR A 73 -12.11 2.51 1.93
C TYR A 73 -12.44 2.18 0.47
N GLU A 74 -13.55 2.73 0.03
CA GLU A 74 -14.01 2.71 -1.35
C GLU A 74 -14.25 4.15 -1.82
N GLY A 75 -14.16 4.40 -3.11
CA GLY A 75 -14.35 5.72 -3.69
C GLY A 75 -13.07 6.57 -3.72
N LEU A 76 -13.24 7.88 -3.76
CA LEU A 76 -12.13 8.81 -3.93
C LEU A 76 -11.34 9.03 -2.64
N THR A 77 -10.01 9.01 -2.75
CA THR A 77 -9.12 9.29 -1.61
C THR A 77 -9.38 10.65 -0.98
N VAL A 78 -9.69 11.67 -1.77
CA VAL A 78 -9.97 13.02 -1.27
C VAL A 78 -11.25 13.09 -0.44
N GLU A 79 -12.24 12.24 -0.72
CA GLU A 79 -13.45 12.14 0.12
C GLU A 79 -13.11 11.52 1.49
N LEU A 80 -12.26 10.50 1.51
CA LEU A 80 -11.77 9.93 2.76
C LEU A 80 -11.01 10.98 3.59
N VAL A 81 -10.12 11.75 2.96
CA VAL A 81 -9.36 12.84 3.61
C VAL A 81 -10.31 13.83 4.28
N ARG A 82 -11.34 14.30 3.55
CA ARG A 82 -12.35 15.21 4.10
C ARG A 82 -13.13 14.59 5.25
N LYS A 83 -13.60 13.36 5.08
CA LYS A 83 -14.36 12.61 6.10
C LYS A 83 -13.58 12.42 7.40
N ARG A 84 -12.28 12.28 7.32
CA ARG A 84 -11.38 12.08 8.47
C ARG A 84 -10.80 13.38 9.04
N GLY A 85 -11.12 14.52 8.44
CA GLY A 85 -10.51 15.80 8.82
C GLY A 85 -8.99 15.82 8.67
N ALA A 86 -8.47 14.99 7.75
CA ALA A 86 -7.04 14.95 7.48
C ALA A 86 -6.61 16.19 6.68
N ILE A 87 -5.40 16.65 6.94
CA ILE A 87 -4.84 17.86 6.31
C ILE A 87 -4.01 17.55 5.08
N ALA A 88 -3.61 16.30 4.89
CA ALA A 88 -2.77 15.91 3.76
C ALA A 88 -2.91 14.42 3.39
N ILE A 89 -2.57 14.12 2.15
CA ILE A 89 -2.28 12.78 1.68
C ILE A 89 -0.78 12.54 1.80
N LEU A 90 -0.36 11.42 2.40
CA LEU A 90 1.03 10.98 2.43
C LEU A 90 1.28 10.02 1.25
N ARG A 91 2.39 10.21 0.56
CA ARG A 91 2.83 9.31 -0.53
C ARG A 91 4.31 8.97 -0.39
N GLY A 92 4.66 7.73 -0.71
CA GLY A 92 6.04 7.29 -0.80
C GLY A 92 6.56 7.40 -2.23
N LEU A 93 7.75 7.97 -2.42
CA LEU A 93 8.42 8.03 -3.72
C LEU A 93 9.63 7.10 -3.71
N ARG A 94 9.77 6.27 -4.74
CA ARG A 94 10.88 5.32 -4.90
C ARG A 94 11.90 5.80 -5.93
N ASN A 95 11.44 6.41 -7.00
CA ASN A 95 12.25 6.83 -8.13
C ASN A 95 11.59 8.00 -8.89
N MET A 96 12.25 8.48 -9.93
CA MET A 96 11.76 9.61 -10.73
C MET A 96 10.49 9.28 -11.52
N THR A 97 10.29 8.04 -11.94
CA THR A 97 9.07 7.63 -12.66
C THR A 97 7.85 7.68 -11.74
N ASP A 98 8.00 7.27 -10.47
CA ASP A 98 6.94 7.43 -9.47
C ASP A 98 6.62 8.92 -9.27
N LEU A 99 7.65 9.78 -9.20
CA LEU A 99 7.47 11.20 -8.94
C LEU A 99 6.58 11.87 -10.00
N GLU A 100 6.77 11.58 -11.27
CA GLU A 100 5.97 12.19 -12.34
C GLU A 100 4.48 11.87 -12.19
N TYR A 101 4.14 10.60 -11.98
CA TYR A 101 2.76 10.16 -11.78
C TYR A 101 2.15 10.72 -10.50
N GLU A 102 2.88 10.64 -9.38
CA GLU A 102 2.42 11.12 -8.09
C GLU A 102 2.27 12.64 -8.05
N PHE A 103 3.11 13.37 -8.80
CA PHE A 103 3.00 14.82 -8.94
C PHE A 103 1.72 15.22 -9.69
N GLN A 104 1.37 14.53 -10.77
CA GLN A 104 0.12 14.76 -11.48
C GLN A 104 -1.09 14.50 -10.58
N LEU A 105 -1.06 13.41 -9.82
CA LEU A 105 -2.10 13.09 -8.83
C LEU A 105 -2.22 14.17 -7.75
N ALA A 106 -1.09 14.66 -7.22
CA ALA A 106 -1.07 15.70 -6.21
C ALA A 106 -1.70 17.01 -6.72
N LEU A 107 -1.34 17.44 -7.94
CA LEU A 107 -1.93 18.62 -8.57
C LEU A 107 -3.44 18.45 -8.77
N THR A 108 -3.89 17.27 -9.21
CA THR A 108 -5.30 16.96 -9.38
C THR A 108 -6.04 17.02 -8.03
N ASN A 109 -5.52 16.37 -6.99
CA ASN A 109 -6.11 16.39 -5.65
C ASN A 109 -6.20 17.82 -5.10
N ARG A 110 -5.19 18.63 -5.33
CA ARG A 110 -5.20 20.04 -4.94
C ARG A 110 -6.26 20.83 -5.70
N ALA A 111 -6.37 20.64 -7.02
CA ALA A 111 -7.32 21.37 -7.85
C ALA A 111 -8.78 21.02 -7.54
N VAL A 112 -9.10 19.71 -7.34
CA VAL A 112 -10.50 19.25 -7.19
C VAL A 112 -10.98 19.25 -5.73
N ALA A 113 -10.08 19.23 -4.77
CA ALA A 113 -10.45 19.00 -3.37
C ALA A 113 -9.75 19.91 -2.35
N ASP A 114 -8.82 20.74 -2.77
CA ASP A 114 -7.98 21.57 -1.91
C ASP A 114 -7.20 20.75 -0.86
N VAL A 115 -6.70 19.58 -1.28
CA VAL A 115 -5.95 18.64 -0.43
C VAL A 115 -4.49 18.63 -0.86
N ASP A 116 -3.59 18.90 0.09
CA ASP A 116 -2.14 18.81 -0.14
C ASP A 116 -1.63 17.38 -0.08
N THR A 117 -0.52 17.14 -0.80
CA THR A 117 0.20 15.85 -0.77
C THR A 117 1.61 16.05 -0.20
N VAL A 118 1.97 15.24 0.75
CA VAL A 118 3.31 15.19 1.34
C VAL A 118 4.03 13.95 0.82
N PHE A 119 5.22 14.15 0.28
CA PHE A 119 6.03 13.07 -0.26
C PHE A 119 7.16 12.69 0.70
N ILE A 120 7.35 11.37 0.89
CA ILE A 120 8.51 10.81 1.58
C ILE A 120 9.28 9.95 0.58
N MET A 121 10.57 10.27 0.35
CA MET A 121 11.46 9.39 -0.39
C MET A 121 11.68 8.11 0.42
N THR A 122 11.37 6.95 -0.14
CA THR A 122 11.65 5.67 0.50
C THR A 122 13.16 5.47 0.67
N ASN A 123 13.54 4.62 1.61
CA ASN A 123 14.94 4.22 1.75
C ASN A 123 15.43 3.62 0.41
N GLU A 124 16.66 3.92 0.00
CA GLU A 124 17.24 3.49 -1.27
C GLU A 124 17.17 1.98 -1.52
N ARG A 125 17.31 1.18 -0.44
CA ARG A 125 17.18 -0.29 -0.49
C ARG A 125 15.81 -0.78 -0.97
N PHE A 126 14.77 0.06 -0.92
CA PHE A 126 13.42 -0.25 -1.40
C PHE A 126 13.06 0.46 -2.71
N GLY A 127 13.99 1.23 -3.29
CA GLY A 127 13.76 2.03 -4.48
C GLY A 127 13.28 1.24 -5.71
N PHE A 128 13.63 -0.05 -5.77
CA PHE A 128 13.21 -0.97 -6.84
C PHE A 128 12.08 -1.91 -6.43
N THR A 129 11.56 -1.80 -5.20
CA THR A 129 10.51 -2.70 -4.70
C THR A 129 9.13 -2.22 -5.12
N SER A 130 8.36 -3.05 -5.82
CA SER A 130 6.94 -2.78 -6.07
C SER A 130 6.08 -4.02 -5.81
N SER A 131 4.85 -3.82 -5.30
CA SER A 131 3.90 -4.91 -5.11
C SER A 131 3.57 -5.63 -6.42
N SER A 132 3.53 -4.90 -7.54
CA SER A 132 3.29 -5.49 -8.87
C SER A 132 4.41 -6.43 -9.29
N LEU A 133 5.68 -6.03 -9.09
CA LEU A 133 6.83 -6.89 -9.39
C LEU A 133 6.84 -8.12 -8.49
N ILE A 134 6.55 -7.96 -7.20
CA ILE A 134 6.47 -9.08 -6.25
C ILE A 134 5.38 -10.06 -6.66
N ARG A 135 4.19 -9.59 -7.06
CA ARG A 135 3.13 -10.45 -7.59
C ARG A 135 3.59 -11.22 -8.81
N GLN A 136 4.25 -10.55 -9.75
CA GLN A 136 4.79 -11.19 -10.95
C GLN A 136 5.81 -12.29 -10.61
N ILE A 137 6.79 -11.99 -9.74
CA ILE A 137 7.79 -12.98 -9.29
C ILE A 137 7.10 -14.19 -8.66
N ALA A 138 6.14 -13.95 -7.77
CA ALA A 138 5.42 -15.01 -7.08
C ALA A 138 4.60 -15.88 -8.04
N SER A 139 3.87 -15.26 -8.99
CA SER A 139 3.02 -15.97 -9.99
C SER A 139 3.83 -16.78 -10.98
N LEU A 140 5.04 -16.34 -11.31
CA LEU A 140 5.94 -17.06 -12.23
C LEU A 140 6.78 -18.15 -11.55
N GLY A 141 6.49 -18.48 -10.28
CA GLY A 141 7.19 -19.54 -9.56
C GLY A 141 8.54 -19.16 -8.99
N GLY A 142 8.82 -17.85 -8.88
CA GLY A 142 10.07 -17.35 -8.30
C GLY A 142 10.29 -17.84 -6.86
N ASN A 143 11.54 -17.93 -6.43
CA ASN A 143 11.89 -18.29 -5.05
C ASN A 143 11.47 -17.17 -4.10
N LEU A 144 10.47 -17.43 -3.25
CA LEU A 144 9.92 -16.46 -2.30
C LEU A 144 10.90 -16.13 -1.15
N ASP A 145 11.89 -16.97 -0.88
CA ASP A 145 12.90 -16.70 0.14
C ASP A 145 13.78 -15.50 -0.24
N ASN A 146 14.01 -15.32 -1.54
CA ASN A 146 14.77 -14.18 -2.06
C ASN A 146 14.02 -12.82 -1.84
N LEU A 147 12.75 -12.86 -1.48
CA LEU A 147 11.95 -11.66 -1.19
C LEU A 147 12.02 -11.24 0.29
N SER A 148 12.76 -11.97 1.14
CA SER A 148 12.85 -11.71 2.59
C SER A 148 13.42 -10.34 2.95
N THR A 149 14.23 -9.74 2.08
CA THR A 149 14.74 -8.37 2.24
C THR A 149 13.76 -7.27 1.82
N LEU A 150 12.67 -7.63 1.16
CA LEU A 150 11.67 -6.72 0.58
C LEU A 150 10.29 -6.85 1.24
N LEU A 151 10.00 -8.02 1.81
CA LEU A 151 8.70 -8.36 2.37
C LEU A 151 8.77 -8.70 3.85
N PRO A 152 7.73 -8.33 4.63
CA PRO A 152 7.55 -8.84 5.98
C PRO A 152 7.39 -10.38 5.99
N PRO A 153 7.87 -11.08 7.03
CA PRO A 153 7.79 -12.55 7.11
C PRO A 153 6.36 -13.09 6.95
N GLY A 154 5.36 -12.46 7.59
CA GLY A 154 3.95 -12.86 7.48
C GLY A 154 3.42 -12.79 6.05
N VAL A 155 3.86 -11.81 5.27
CA VAL A 155 3.50 -11.69 3.83
C VAL A 155 4.07 -12.86 3.04
N ILE A 156 5.32 -13.27 3.30
CA ILE A 156 5.96 -14.41 2.64
C ILE A 156 5.21 -15.71 2.96
N THR A 157 4.81 -15.89 4.21
CA THR A 157 4.01 -17.06 4.64
C THR A 157 2.72 -17.16 3.83
N HIS A 158 1.94 -16.08 3.74
CA HIS A 158 0.70 -16.10 2.95
C HIS A 158 0.94 -16.24 1.45
N LEU A 159 2.04 -15.69 0.91
CA LEU A 159 2.38 -15.93 -0.50
C LEU A 159 2.64 -17.41 -0.79
N ARG A 160 3.31 -18.12 0.13
CA ARG A 160 3.52 -19.58 0.02
C ARG A 160 2.20 -20.33 0.09
N GLU A 161 1.36 -20.04 1.09
CA GLU A 161 0.04 -20.66 1.26
C GLU A 161 -0.85 -20.47 0.02
N TYR A 162 -0.89 -19.26 -0.54
CA TYR A 162 -1.69 -18.94 -1.73
C TYR A 162 -1.18 -19.68 -2.97
N ARG A 163 0.15 -19.77 -3.13
CA ARG A 163 0.78 -20.51 -4.22
C ARG A 163 0.51 -22.00 -4.11
N ASP A 164 0.74 -22.58 -2.94
CA ASP A 164 0.60 -24.02 -2.71
C ASP A 164 -0.86 -24.48 -2.85
N ASN A 165 -1.80 -23.62 -2.47
CA ASN A 165 -3.24 -23.85 -2.65
C ASN A 165 -3.80 -23.35 -3.98
N LYS A 166 -2.98 -22.85 -4.91
CA LYS A 166 -3.37 -22.32 -6.22
C LYS A 166 -4.51 -21.29 -6.15
N VAL A 167 -4.42 -20.36 -5.18
CA VAL A 167 -5.45 -19.33 -4.94
C VAL A 167 -5.10 -18.04 -5.72
N GLY A 168 -6.15 -17.34 -6.19
CA GLY A 168 -5.98 -16.05 -6.86
C GLY A 168 -5.15 -16.14 -8.15
N PRO A 169 -4.09 -15.30 -8.30
CA PRO A 169 -3.28 -15.29 -9.53
C PRO A 169 -2.38 -16.53 -9.69
N PHE A 170 -2.32 -17.42 -8.70
CA PHE A 170 -1.60 -18.69 -8.77
C PHE A 170 -2.46 -19.84 -9.34
N ARG A 171 -3.72 -19.58 -9.74
CA ARG A 171 -4.54 -20.55 -10.44
C ARG A 171 -3.90 -20.86 -11.79
N GLU A 172 -3.86 -22.12 -12.14
CA GLU A 172 -3.50 -22.50 -13.51
C GLU A 172 -4.47 -21.80 -14.48
N PRO A 173 -3.99 -21.22 -15.59
CA PRO A 173 -4.89 -20.73 -16.61
C PRO A 173 -5.81 -21.86 -16.99
N GLN A 174 -7.13 -21.67 -16.88
CA GLN A 174 -8.10 -22.61 -17.42
C GLN A 174 -7.79 -22.70 -18.90
N GLY A 175 -7.24 -23.83 -19.32
CA GLY A 175 -6.88 -24.07 -20.70
C GLY A 175 -8.11 -23.83 -21.57
N ASN A 176 -8.07 -22.79 -22.41
CA ASN A 176 -8.90 -22.74 -23.58
C ASN A 176 -8.44 -23.88 -24.49
N ILE A 177 -9.04 -25.03 -24.29
CA ILE A 177 -9.05 -26.06 -25.32
C ILE A 177 -10.00 -25.55 -26.40
N THR A 178 -9.48 -24.68 -27.27
CA THR A 178 -10.10 -24.45 -28.56
C THR A 178 -9.60 -25.57 -29.46
N GLY A 179 -10.45 -26.59 -29.64
CA GLY A 179 -10.32 -27.55 -30.75
C GLY A 179 -10.50 -26.87 -32.08
#